data_cea65aab452864fdc130f641498d7037
#
_entry.id   cea65aab452864fdc130f641498d7037
#
_cell.length_a   1.000
_cell.length_b   1.000
_cell.length_c   1.000
_cell.angle_alpha   90.00
_cell.angle_beta   90.00
_cell.angle_gamma   90.00
#
_symmetry.space_group_name_H-M   'P 1'
#
loop_
_entity.id
_entity.type
_entity.pdbx_description
1 polymer ?
#
loop_
_entity_poly.entity_id
_entity_poly.type
_entity_poly.pdbx_seq_one_letter_code
_entity_poly.pdbx_strand_id
1 'polypeptide(L)'
;MVQRMRFDLANLPTDTATLHQIIAAQAAVGEAREAELAAAKAGLIAKALEIEKLKLQLARLRRMQFGRSSEKIVRTIEQLELRLEELEAETPAAVPDALAVEGEPSITIEQTSSQKRLKSERRALPAHLPCREIVHEPSCTCPKCGGEMRKVGEDVTKILDYVPGHFEVVKHIRPAFSCRRCESMVQSPMPSLPIDRGQPGAGLLAHILVSKYCDHLPLYRQSGIYAREGVDLDRAIMAAWVGKVTVLASPLVEAVANHVMAAEKLHADDTPVPVLAPGTGKTKTGRLWVYLRDERPFGGATAPAVVYRYSPDRRGEHPRAHLTAFHGFLQADGYSGFGPLYETANGQPATVTEVACWAHVRRYFYDIHAASNAPIAGEALQRIGLLFDVERAAMGRSPKQRQLIRQRSARPVMDELAKFLDASLATISGRSELAKAIRYARSRWTALTRYLEDGTLEISNNAAERAIRPLALGRKNYLFAGSDAGGERAAAVYTLVETAKLNSINPEAYLREVIGRIADHPINRIDQLLPWNIVLASPACAAA
;
A
#
# COMPACT_ATOMS: atom_id res chain seq x y z
N MET A 1 -5.81 48.84 23.65
CA MET A 1 -5.49 49.06 25.08
C MET A 1 -6.83 49.25 25.82
N VAL A 2 -7.49 48.18 26.26
CA VAL A 2 -8.78 48.23 26.93
C VAL A 2 -8.52 48.12 28.41
N GLN A 3 -8.69 49.23 29.08
CA GLN A 3 -8.51 49.35 30.52
C GLN A 3 -9.60 48.49 31.22
N ARG A 4 -9.19 47.47 31.98
CA ARG A 4 -10.03 46.71 32.87
C ARG A 4 -10.50 47.64 34.00
N MET A 5 -11.69 48.19 33.93
CA MET A 5 -12.34 48.74 35.12
C MET A 5 -12.67 47.59 36.07
N ARG A 6 -11.88 47.40 37.11
CA ARG A 6 -12.23 46.58 38.28
C ARG A 6 -13.15 47.40 39.11
N PHE A 7 -14.43 47.08 39.14
CA PHE A 7 -15.36 47.61 40.10
C PHE A 7 -15.07 46.95 41.45
N ASP A 8 -14.80 47.79 42.46
CA ASP A 8 -14.73 47.33 43.85
C ASP A 8 -16.14 47.18 44.36
N LEU A 9 -16.55 45.95 44.63
CA LEU A 9 -17.91 45.61 45.13
C LEU A 9 -18.26 46.30 46.45
N ALA A 10 -17.23 46.82 47.18
CA ALA A 10 -17.40 47.55 48.42
C ALA A 10 -17.82 49.04 48.22
N ASN A 11 -17.70 49.57 46.98
CA ASN A 11 -17.96 51.01 46.67
C ASN A 11 -19.01 51.16 45.56
N LEU A 12 -20.07 50.38 45.56
CA LEU A 12 -21.18 50.54 44.63
C LEU A 12 -22.00 51.81 44.97
N PRO A 13 -22.36 52.61 43.95
CA PRO A 13 -23.27 53.76 44.17
C PRO A 13 -24.59 53.27 44.74
N THR A 14 -25.13 54.01 45.75
CA THR A 14 -26.41 53.71 46.36
C THR A 14 -27.62 54.23 45.55
N ASP A 15 -27.37 55.03 44.53
CA ASP A 15 -28.37 55.59 43.64
C ASP A 15 -28.77 54.57 42.56
N THR A 16 -30.07 54.24 42.47
CA THR A 16 -30.61 53.24 41.51
C THR A 16 -30.46 53.64 40.06
N ALA A 17 -30.43 54.93 39.71
CA ALA A 17 -30.25 55.39 38.34
C ALA A 17 -28.85 55.14 37.84
N THR A 18 -27.83 55.36 38.69
CA THR A 18 -26.41 55.11 38.37
C THR A 18 -26.13 53.62 38.30
N LEU A 19 -26.74 52.77 39.14
CA LEU A 19 -26.64 51.31 39.05
C LEU A 19 -27.23 50.76 37.74
N HIS A 20 -28.40 51.29 37.32
CA HIS A 20 -29.00 50.89 36.03
C HIS A 20 -28.10 51.27 34.83
N GLN A 21 -27.44 52.45 34.87
CA GLN A 21 -26.48 52.83 33.82
C GLN A 21 -25.25 51.90 33.76
N ILE A 22 -24.72 51.51 34.91
CA ILE A 22 -23.59 50.57 35.00
C ILE A 22 -23.99 49.20 34.46
N ILE A 23 -25.16 48.69 34.83
CA ILE A 23 -25.67 47.40 34.33
C ILE A 23 -25.90 47.46 32.82
N ALA A 24 -26.49 48.52 32.31
CA ALA A 24 -26.71 48.71 30.87
C ALA A 24 -25.38 48.77 30.10
N ALA A 25 -24.37 49.50 30.64
CA ALA A 25 -23.04 49.56 30.03
C ALA A 25 -22.31 48.20 30.05
N GLN A 26 -22.46 47.43 31.15
CA GLN A 26 -21.88 46.09 31.21
C GLN A 26 -22.59 45.11 30.26
N ALA A 27 -23.89 45.19 30.11
CA ALA A 27 -24.65 44.39 29.16
C ALA A 27 -24.21 44.69 27.72
N ALA A 28 -24.06 45.96 27.35
CA ALA A 28 -23.56 46.35 26.01
C ALA A 28 -22.13 45.87 25.75
N VAL A 29 -21.23 45.89 26.74
CA VAL A 29 -19.87 45.34 26.63
C VAL A 29 -19.93 43.80 26.52
N GLY A 30 -20.85 43.12 27.19
CA GLY A 30 -21.11 41.70 27.09
C GLY A 30 -21.53 41.30 25.66
N GLU A 31 -22.54 41.98 25.12
CA GLU A 31 -23.06 41.77 23.77
C GLU A 31 -21.97 42.02 22.69
N ALA A 32 -21.17 43.08 22.85
CA ALA A 32 -20.06 43.36 21.93
C ALA A 32 -19.00 42.24 21.96
N ARG A 33 -18.67 41.69 23.13
CA ARG A 33 -17.73 40.57 23.27
C ARG A 33 -18.28 39.26 22.70
N GLU A 34 -19.56 39.00 22.88
CA GLU A 34 -20.23 37.82 22.30
C GLU A 34 -20.23 37.93 20.76
N ALA A 35 -20.48 39.11 20.22
CA ALA A 35 -20.41 39.35 18.78
C ALA A 35 -18.98 39.17 18.23
N GLU A 36 -17.95 39.70 18.94
CA GLU A 36 -16.55 39.46 18.55
C GLU A 36 -16.16 37.97 18.63
N LEU A 37 -16.60 37.26 19.64
CA LEU A 37 -16.34 35.83 19.79
C LEU A 37 -17.05 35.01 18.70
N ALA A 38 -18.28 35.37 18.36
CA ALA A 38 -19.02 34.74 17.28
C ALA A 38 -18.34 34.99 15.92
N ALA A 39 -17.86 36.20 15.65
CA ALA A 39 -17.13 36.54 14.45
C ALA A 39 -15.78 35.79 14.37
N ALA A 40 -15.06 35.68 15.47
CA ALA A 40 -13.81 34.92 15.53
C ALA A 40 -14.02 33.42 15.31
N LYS A 41 -15.07 32.83 15.91
CA LYS A 41 -15.47 31.44 15.67
C LYS A 41 -15.84 31.20 14.21
N ALA A 42 -16.64 32.09 13.60
CA ALA A 42 -16.99 32.00 12.19
C ALA A 42 -15.77 32.08 11.28
N GLY A 43 -14.79 32.95 11.61
CA GLY A 43 -13.53 33.03 10.90
C GLY A 43 -12.70 31.75 10.97
N LEU A 44 -12.62 31.11 12.13
CA LEU A 44 -11.93 29.81 12.31
C LEU A 44 -12.60 28.68 11.53
N ILE A 45 -13.93 28.62 11.53
CA ILE A 45 -14.70 27.65 10.76
C ILE A 45 -14.45 27.85 9.25
N ALA A 46 -14.44 29.10 8.77
CA ALA A 46 -14.17 29.40 7.38
C ALA A 46 -12.75 28.97 6.97
N LYS A 47 -11.74 29.20 7.80
CA LYS A 47 -10.35 28.74 7.57
C LYS A 47 -10.26 27.22 7.55
N ALA A 48 -10.90 26.52 8.49
CA ALA A 48 -10.92 25.07 8.53
C ALA A 48 -11.53 24.46 7.25
N LEU A 49 -12.63 25.03 6.75
CA LEU A 49 -13.25 24.61 5.49
C LEU A 49 -12.36 24.89 4.28
N GLU A 50 -11.62 25.99 4.26
CA GLU A 50 -10.65 26.29 3.20
C GLU A 50 -9.51 25.30 3.19
N ILE A 51 -8.94 24.96 4.36
CA ILE A 51 -7.92 23.91 4.51
C ILE A 51 -8.41 22.58 3.99
N GLU A 52 -9.62 22.17 4.36
CA GLU A 52 -10.21 20.91 3.88
C GLU A 52 -10.40 20.91 2.36
N LYS A 53 -10.90 22.01 1.80
CA LYS A 53 -11.05 22.20 0.35
C LYS A 53 -9.70 22.11 -0.38
N LEU A 54 -8.64 22.72 0.14
CA LEU A 54 -7.30 22.67 -0.44
C LEU A 54 -6.72 21.25 -0.36
N LYS A 55 -6.89 20.55 0.76
CA LYS A 55 -6.50 19.13 0.90
C LYS A 55 -7.17 18.24 -0.14
N LEU A 56 -8.46 18.47 -0.41
CA LEU A 56 -9.20 17.75 -1.44
C LEU A 56 -8.73 18.07 -2.85
N GLN A 57 -8.44 19.35 -3.15
CA GLN A 57 -7.89 19.76 -4.44
C GLN A 57 -6.52 19.16 -4.68
N LEU A 58 -5.63 19.17 -3.67
CA LEU A 58 -4.32 18.51 -3.72
C LEU A 58 -4.45 17.00 -3.97
N ALA A 59 -5.34 16.33 -3.25
CA ALA A 59 -5.60 14.91 -3.45
C ALA A 59 -6.09 14.60 -4.88
N ARG A 60 -6.94 15.48 -5.45
CA ARG A 60 -7.42 15.36 -6.84
C ARG A 60 -6.31 15.59 -7.86
N LEU A 61 -5.51 16.64 -7.70
CA LEU A 61 -4.39 16.95 -8.59
C LEU A 61 -3.30 15.89 -8.54
N ARG A 62 -2.97 15.39 -7.35
CA ARG A 62 -2.03 14.25 -7.17
C ARG A 62 -2.51 12.98 -7.88
N ARG A 63 -3.84 12.73 -7.95
CA ARG A 63 -4.41 11.63 -8.75
C ARG A 63 -4.31 11.87 -10.25
N MET A 64 -4.44 13.12 -10.72
CA MET A 64 -4.35 13.49 -12.14
C MET A 64 -2.91 13.58 -12.65
N GLN A 65 -1.91 13.57 -11.79
CA GLN A 65 -0.47 13.67 -12.10
C GLN A 65 0.06 12.52 -12.98
N PHE A 66 -0.77 11.52 -13.30
CA PHE A 66 -0.44 10.35 -14.13
C PHE A 66 -0.71 10.54 -15.65
N GLY A 67 -0.92 11.75 -16.13
CA GLY A 67 -1.20 12.08 -17.54
C GLY A 67 -0.21 13.08 -18.14
N ARG A 68 -0.25 13.23 -19.49
CA ARG A 68 0.65 14.02 -20.36
C ARG A 68 0.84 15.52 -20.05
N SER A 69 0.28 16.05 -18.97
CA SER A 69 0.34 17.49 -18.61
C SER A 69 1.06 17.73 -17.28
N SER A 70 2.11 16.97 -16.97
CA SER A 70 2.66 16.90 -15.62
C SER A 70 3.27 18.21 -15.08
N GLU A 71 3.95 19.03 -15.87
CA GLU A 71 4.65 20.23 -15.36
C GLU A 71 3.72 21.32 -14.83
N LYS A 72 2.61 21.60 -15.52
CA LYS A 72 1.62 22.58 -15.03
C LYS A 72 0.91 22.08 -13.76
N ILE A 73 0.63 20.79 -13.70
CA ILE A 73 -0.02 20.16 -12.53
C ILE A 73 0.94 20.15 -11.34
N VAL A 74 2.23 19.87 -11.54
CA VAL A 74 3.26 19.91 -10.49
C VAL A 74 3.35 21.31 -9.89
N ARG A 75 3.48 22.37 -10.70
CA ARG A 75 3.50 23.77 -10.21
C ARG A 75 2.22 24.14 -9.45
N THR A 76 1.06 23.68 -9.92
CA THR A 76 -0.21 23.94 -9.23
C THR A 76 -0.27 23.20 -7.89
N ILE A 77 0.27 21.99 -7.79
CA ILE A 77 0.39 21.25 -6.53
C ILE A 77 1.29 21.99 -5.56
N GLU A 78 2.49 22.39 -5.99
CA GLU A 78 3.44 23.15 -5.16
C GLU A 78 2.83 24.45 -4.62
N GLN A 79 2.09 25.19 -5.46
CA GLN A 79 1.40 26.43 -5.04
C GLN A 79 0.30 26.15 -4.01
N LEU A 80 -0.47 25.07 -4.17
CA LEU A 80 -1.53 24.69 -3.22
C LEU A 80 -0.97 24.13 -1.92
N GLU A 81 0.18 23.45 -1.97
CA GLU A 81 0.91 22.97 -0.79
C GLU A 81 1.43 24.15 0.04
N LEU A 82 2.05 25.14 -0.60
CA LEU A 82 2.49 26.38 0.06
C LEU A 82 1.32 27.13 0.71
N ARG A 83 0.19 27.24 -0.01
CA ARG A 83 -1.02 27.90 0.53
C ARG A 83 -1.61 27.14 1.70
N LEU A 84 -1.56 25.81 1.66
CA LEU A 84 -2.03 24.96 2.75
C LEU A 84 -1.16 25.13 3.99
N GLU A 85 0.17 25.12 3.82
CA GLU A 85 1.13 25.36 4.91
C GLU A 85 0.95 26.74 5.57
N GLU A 86 0.71 27.79 4.77
CA GLU A 86 0.40 29.13 5.28
C GLU A 86 -0.87 29.12 6.16
N LEU A 87 -1.96 28.51 5.68
CA LEU A 87 -3.22 28.45 6.43
C LEU A 87 -3.13 27.56 7.68
N GLU A 88 -2.37 26.47 7.63
CA GLU A 88 -2.12 25.61 8.80
C GLU A 88 -1.25 26.31 9.85
N ALA A 89 -0.25 27.09 9.41
CA ALA A 89 0.59 27.88 10.32
C ALA A 89 -0.18 29.02 11.01
N GLU A 90 -1.20 29.59 10.36
CA GLU A 90 -2.05 30.64 10.92
C GLU A 90 -3.16 30.08 11.85
N THR A 91 -3.39 28.77 11.83
CA THR A 91 -4.46 28.16 12.64
C THR A 91 -3.85 27.65 13.96
N PRO A 92 -4.30 28.13 15.14
CA PRO A 92 -3.80 27.63 16.42
C PRO A 92 -4.07 26.12 16.54
N ALA A 93 -3.11 25.38 17.07
CA ALA A 93 -3.10 23.92 17.19
C ALA A 93 -4.17 23.30 18.13
N ALA A 94 -5.28 23.97 18.37
CA ALA A 94 -6.30 23.58 19.33
C ALA A 94 -7.72 23.81 18.80
N VAL A 95 -8.15 23.06 17.77
CA VAL A 95 -9.58 22.80 17.53
C VAL A 95 -9.79 21.43 16.88
N PRO A 96 -9.71 20.32 17.65
CA PRO A 96 -10.26 19.03 17.20
C PRO A 96 -11.73 18.80 17.54
N ASP A 97 -12.38 19.61 18.40
CA ASP A 97 -13.64 19.19 19.04
C ASP A 97 -14.89 20.06 18.78
N ALA A 98 -14.90 20.94 17.79
CA ALA A 98 -16.02 21.85 17.55
C ALA A 98 -17.08 21.37 16.53
N LEU A 99 -17.12 20.09 16.17
CA LEU A 99 -18.13 19.50 15.29
C LEU A 99 -18.89 18.31 15.92
N ALA A 100 -18.94 18.22 17.25
CA ALA A 100 -19.86 17.33 17.93
C ALA A 100 -21.11 18.13 18.34
N VAL A 101 -22.24 17.73 17.77
CA VAL A 101 -23.59 18.25 17.99
C VAL A 101 -24.00 18.03 19.45
N GLU A 102 -24.66 19.04 20.02
CA GLU A 102 -25.17 19.10 21.36
C GLU A 102 -26.13 17.96 21.74
N GLY A 103 -25.93 17.46 22.93
CA GLY A 103 -26.87 16.62 23.69
C GLY A 103 -26.38 16.49 25.12
N GLU A 104 -27.02 17.27 26.04
CA GLU A 104 -26.74 17.32 27.49
C GLU A 104 -26.89 15.96 28.20
N PRO A 105 -26.43 15.73 29.47
CA PRO A 105 -26.16 16.65 30.56
C PRO A 105 -24.88 16.35 31.41
N SER A 106 -24.51 17.40 32.15
CA SER A 106 -23.74 17.47 33.41
C SER A 106 -23.06 16.23 33.99
N ILE A 107 -21.73 16.22 34.08
CA ILE A 107 -20.97 15.57 35.16
C ILE A 107 -19.70 16.39 35.47
N THR A 108 -19.57 16.64 36.73
CA THR A 108 -18.53 17.17 37.60
C THR A 108 -17.10 17.15 37.05
N ILE A 109 -16.45 18.33 37.07
CA ILE A 109 -15.05 18.55 36.80
C ILE A 109 -14.24 18.09 38.02
N GLU A 110 -13.55 16.96 37.90
CA GLU A 110 -12.36 16.70 38.69
C GLU A 110 -11.13 17.13 37.90
N GLN A 111 -10.39 18.06 38.51
CA GLN A 111 -9.09 18.51 38.03
C GLN A 111 -8.10 17.35 38.02
N THR A 112 -7.74 16.85 36.83
CA THR A 112 -6.61 15.95 36.69
C THR A 112 -5.42 16.68 36.10
N SER A 113 -4.39 16.66 36.90
CA SER A 113 -3.02 17.14 36.72
C SER A 113 -2.44 16.93 35.31
N SER A 114 -1.64 17.89 34.88
CA SER A 114 -0.76 17.88 33.72
C SER A 114 -0.13 16.50 33.44
N GLN A 115 -0.63 15.82 32.40
CA GLN A 115 0.06 14.65 31.86
C GLN A 115 1.37 15.11 31.23
N LYS A 116 2.50 14.80 31.90
CA LYS A 116 3.83 14.77 31.31
C LYS A 116 3.74 13.93 30.04
N ARG A 117 4.12 14.49 28.89
CA ARG A 117 4.36 13.74 27.66
C ARG A 117 5.27 12.56 28.03
N LEU A 118 4.72 11.35 27.94
CA LEU A 118 5.49 10.11 28.04
C LEU A 118 6.58 10.17 26.98
N LYS A 119 7.84 10.18 27.41
CA LYS A 119 8.98 10.03 26.50
C LYS A 119 8.75 8.72 25.75
N SER A 120 8.70 8.79 24.42
CA SER A 120 8.68 7.63 23.54
C SER A 120 9.78 6.67 24.00
N GLU A 121 9.41 5.51 24.53
CA GLU A 121 10.37 4.46 24.85
C GLU A 121 11.12 4.08 23.58
N ARG A 122 12.45 4.16 23.65
CA ARG A 122 13.30 3.70 22.53
C ARG A 122 13.04 2.22 22.32
N ARG A 123 12.60 1.84 21.13
CA ARG A 123 12.44 0.42 20.78
C ARG A 123 13.78 -0.28 20.96
N ALA A 124 13.75 -1.45 21.57
CA ALA A 124 14.93 -2.30 21.69
C ALA A 124 15.48 -2.62 20.29
N LEU A 125 16.81 -2.61 20.17
CA LEU A 125 17.46 -3.02 18.93
C LEU A 125 17.24 -4.52 18.68
N PRO A 126 17.07 -4.95 17.39
CA PRO A 126 16.82 -6.35 17.06
C PRO A 126 17.96 -7.26 17.53
N ALA A 127 17.63 -8.30 18.29
CA ALA A 127 18.61 -9.20 18.92
C ALA A 127 19.40 -10.09 17.93
N HIS A 128 18.92 -10.22 16.68
CA HIS A 128 19.55 -11.06 15.65
C HIS A 128 20.69 -10.36 14.88
N LEU A 129 20.90 -9.06 15.13
CA LEU A 129 21.95 -8.31 14.44
C LEU A 129 23.33 -8.64 15.05
N PRO A 130 24.39 -8.75 14.22
CA PRO A 130 25.75 -8.91 14.71
C PRO A 130 26.14 -7.69 15.55
N CYS A 131 26.81 -7.94 16.69
CA CYS A 131 27.23 -6.89 17.61
C CYS A 131 28.74 -6.80 17.62
N ARG A 132 29.27 -5.61 17.31
CA ARG A 132 30.70 -5.31 17.44
C ARG A 132 30.92 -4.49 18.71
N GLU A 133 31.73 -4.98 19.62
CA GLU A 133 32.07 -4.30 20.85
C GLU A 133 33.29 -3.41 20.65
N ILE A 134 33.20 -2.16 21.11
CA ILE A 134 34.30 -1.19 21.14
C ILE A 134 34.47 -0.79 22.61
N VAL A 135 35.57 -1.24 23.21
CA VAL A 135 35.91 -0.90 24.58
C VAL A 135 36.76 0.36 24.61
N HIS A 136 36.28 1.39 25.32
CA HIS A 136 37.02 2.62 25.56
C HIS A 136 37.68 2.53 26.97
N GLU A 137 38.93 2.08 27.03
CA GLU A 137 39.64 1.99 28.28
C GLU A 137 40.30 3.32 28.64
N PRO A 138 40.01 3.89 29.82
CA PRO A 138 40.76 5.03 30.34
C PRO A 138 42.18 4.57 30.78
N SER A 139 43.08 5.51 30.99
CA SER A 139 44.38 5.15 31.53
C SER A 139 44.26 4.44 32.88
N CYS A 140 44.97 3.34 33.05
CA CYS A 140 44.89 2.50 34.27
C CYS A 140 45.53 3.19 35.50
N THR A 141 46.08 4.41 35.37
CA THR A 141 46.72 5.15 36.44
C THR A 141 45.88 6.32 36.92
N CYS A 142 45.74 6.47 38.21
CA CYS A 142 44.99 7.59 38.81
C CYS A 142 45.65 8.94 38.48
N PRO A 143 44.93 9.90 37.86
CA PRO A 143 45.49 11.21 37.47
C PRO A 143 45.85 12.10 38.68
N LYS A 144 45.41 11.73 39.91
CA LYS A 144 45.67 12.50 41.13
C LYS A 144 46.84 11.99 41.93
N CYS A 145 47.07 10.68 41.97
CA CYS A 145 48.08 10.08 42.85
C CYS A 145 48.99 9.04 42.17
N GLY A 146 48.78 8.73 40.86
CA GLY A 146 49.60 7.78 40.12
C GLY A 146 49.36 6.28 40.49
N GLY A 147 48.43 5.98 41.41
CA GLY A 147 48.13 4.62 41.82
C GLY A 147 47.31 3.85 40.78
N GLU A 148 47.34 2.51 40.89
CA GLU A 148 46.59 1.61 40.04
C GLU A 148 45.08 1.75 40.28
N MET A 149 44.27 1.84 39.20
CA MET A 149 42.81 2.01 39.26
C MET A 149 42.10 0.68 39.10
N ARG A 150 41.07 0.46 39.91
CA ARG A 150 40.22 -0.74 39.83
C ARG A 150 38.92 -0.41 39.10
N LYS A 151 38.49 -1.29 38.16
CA LYS A 151 37.20 -1.21 37.49
C LYS A 151 36.07 -1.33 38.53
N VAL A 152 35.17 -0.38 38.59
CA VAL A 152 34.02 -0.33 39.51
C VAL A 152 32.67 -0.49 38.79
N GLY A 153 32.63 -0.36 37.46
CA GLY A 153 31.43 -0.53 36.64
C GLY A 153 31.72 -0.25 35.19
N GLU A 154 30.70 -0.38 34.35
CA GLU A 154 30.74 -0.03 32.94
C GLU A 154 29.39 0.48 32.50
N ASP A 155 29.40 1.47 31.62
CA ASP A 155 28.24 1.97 30.93
C ASP A 155 28.23 1.43 29.48
N VAL A 156 27.13 0.75 29.10
CA VAL A 156 26.98 0.18 27.76
C VAL A 156 25.99 1.00 26.97
N THR A 157 26.46 1.65 25.91
CA THR A 157 25.62 2.36 24.93
C THR A 157 25.56 1.57 23.64
N LYS A 158 24.36 1.19 23.20
CA LYS A 158 24.15 0.47 21.94
C LYS A 158 23.72 1.45 20.87
N ILE A 159 24.41 1.45 19.73
CA ILE A 159 24.14 2.27 18.55
C ILE A 159 23.82 1.32 17.40
N LEU A 160 22.79 1.65 16.60
CA LEU A 160 22.50 0.94 15.35
C LEU A 160 23.33 1.61 14.25
N ASP A 161 24.20 0.83 13.61
CA ASP A 161 25.03 1.30 12.50
C ASP A 161 24.74 0.49 11.24
N TYR A 162 25.06 1.03 10.07
CA TYR A 162 24.90 0.36 8.77
C TYR A 162 26.26 0.02 8.18
N VAL A 163 26.47 -1.25 7.92
CA VAL A 163 27.66 -1.73 7.20
C VAL A 163 27.22 -2.01 5.74
N PRO A 164 27.74 -1.30 4.75
CA PRO A 164 27.43 -1.53 3.35
C PRO A 164 27.69 -2.98 2.92
N GLY A 165 26.84 -3.51 2.04
CA GLY A 165 27.09 -4.79 1.38
C GLY A 165 28.39 -4.72 0.57
N HIS A 166 28.98 -5.88 0.29
CA HIS A 166 30.20 -5.98 -0.53
C HIS A 166 30.06 -7.13 -1.53
N PHE A 167 30.81 -7.01 -2.63
CA PHE A 167 30.94 -8.09 -3.58
C PHE A 167 32.00 -9.09 -3.12
N GLU A 168 31.74 -10.38 -3.37
CA GLU A 168 32.70 -11.45 -3.14
C GLU A 168 32.91 -12.27 -4.44
N VAL A 169 34.09 -12.86 -4.58
CA VAL A 169 34.40 -13.78 -5.66
C VAL A 169 34.46 -15.21 -5.13
N VAL A 170 33.47 -16.02 -5.48
CA VAL A 170 33.42 -17.44 -5.13
C VAL A 170 34.24 -18.24 -6.14
N LYS A 171 35.30 -18.91 -5.68
CA LYS A 171 36.14 -19.80 -6.48
C LYS A 171 35.72 -21.26 -6.33
N HIS A 172 35.21 -21.87 -7.38
CA HIS A 172 34.96 -23.30 -7.42
C HIS A 172 36.21 -24.05 -7.86
N ILE A 173 36.87 -24.75 -6.94
CA ILE A 173 38.09 -25.52 -7.21
C ILE A 173 37.69 -26.99 -7.32
N ARG A 174 37.99 -27.61 -8.45
CA ARG A 174 37.70 -29.02 -8.74
C ARG A 174 38.98 -29.75 -9.07
N PRO A 175 39.67 -30.37 -8.07
CA PRO A 175 40.86 -31.18 -8.33
C PRO A 175 40.53 -32.37 -9.23
N ALA A 176 41.42 -32.66 -10.18
CA ALA A 176 41.37 -33.86 -10.98
C ALA A 176 42.39 -34.88 -10.43
N PHE A 177 41.99 -36.11 -10.30
CA PHE A 177 42.83 -37.19 -9.79
C PHE A 177 43.01 -38.25 -10.87
N SER A 178 44.21 -38.77 -11.01
CA SER A 178 44.50 -39.92 -11.88
C SER A 178 44.93 -41.12 -11.05
N CYS A 179 44.48 -42.31 -11.45
CA CYS A 179 44.89 -43.56 -10.84
C CYS A 179 46.24 -44.00 -11.37
N ARG A 180 47.24 -44.15 -10.53
CA ARG A 180 48.58 -44.60 -10.95
C ARG A 180 48.62 -46.02 -11.52
N ARG A 181 47.57 -46.84 -11.24
CA ARG A 181 47.53 -48.23 -11.68
C ARG A 181 46.82 -48.44 -13.03
N CYS A 182 45.78 -47.68 -13.30
CA CYS A 182 44.96 -47.84 -14.52
C CYS A 182 44.78 -46.53 -15.31
N GLU A 183 45.44 -45.43 -14.89
CA GLU A 183 45.42 -44.10 -15.51
C GLU A 183 44.04 -43.47 -15.68
N SER A 184 43.00 -44.08 -15.08
CA SER A 184 41.65 -43.48 -15.09
C SER A 184 41.64 -42.15 -14.33
N MET A 185 40.98 -41.13 -14.91
CA MET A 185 40.84 -39.80 -14.34
C MET A 185 39.46 -39.62 -13.74
N VAL A 186 39.40 -39.00 -12.56
CA VAL A 186 38.16 -38.65 -11.86
C VAL A 186 38.24 -37.19 -11.44
N GLN A 187 37.19 -36.45 -11.77
CA GLN A 187 36.99 -35.08 -11.33
C GLN A 187 35.51 -34.88 -10.94
N SER A 188 35.24 -34.16 -9.83
CA SER A 188 33.89 -33.84 -9.44
C SER A 188 33.19 -32.97 -10.51
N PRO A 189 31.89 -33.20 -10.80
CA PRO A 189 31.14 -32.35 -11.72
C PRO A 189 31.06 -30.92 -11.20
N MET A 190 30.92 -29.95 -12.08
CA MET A 190 30.64 -28.57 -11.68
C MET A 190 29.19 -28.48 -11.21
N PRO A 191 28.89 -27.84 -10.08
CA PRO A 191 27.51 -27.50 -9.72
C PRO A 191 26.87 -26.68 -10.85
N SER A 192 25.58 -26.90 -11.09
CA SER A 192 24.84 -26.09 -12.07
C SER A 192 24.82 -24.62 -11.65
N LEU A 193 25.20 -23.76 -12.61
CA LEU A 193 25.14 -22.33 -12.41
C LEU A 193 23.76 -21.80 -12.81
N PRO A 194 23.23 -20.77 -12.12
CA PRO A 194 21.93 -20.16 -12.46
C PRO A 194 21.86 -19.65 -13.90
N ILE A 195 23.00 -19.24 -14.42
CA ILE A 195 23.19 -18.86 -15.83
C ILE A 195 24.33 -19.69 -16.39
N ASP A 196 24.02 -20.54 -17.38
CA ASP A 196 25.03 -21.40 -18.02
C ASP A 196 26.19 -20.55 -18.53
N ARG A 197 27.43 -20.99 -18.18
CA ARG A 197 28.69 -20.27 -18.47
C ARG A 197 28.69 -18.81 -17.99
N GLY A 198 27.77 -18.44 -17.05
CA GLY A 198 27.67 -17.11 -16.51
C GLY A 198 28.60 -16.90 -15.31
N GLN A 199 28.89 -15.63 -15.04
CA GLN A 199 29.67 -15.21 -13.86
C GLN A 199 28.85 -14.86 -12.63
N PRO A 200 27.54 -14.45 -12.75
CA PRO A 200 26.81 -14.01 -11.57
C PRO A 200 26.36 -15.19 -10.71
N GLY A 201 26.62 -15.09 -9.40
CA GLY A 201 26.08 -16.00 -8.41
C GLY A 201 24.59 -15.70 -8.12
N ALA A 202 23.91 -16.65 -7.46
CA ALA A 202 22.50 -16.52 -7.10
C ALA A 202 22.21 -15.27 -6.24
N GLY A 203 23.14 -14.91 -5.35
CA GLY A 203 23.01 -13.71 -4.50
C GLY A 203 22.98 -12.42 -5.32
N LEU A 204 23.92 -12.24 -6.26
CA LEU A 204 23.95 -11.05 -7.12
C LEU A 204 22.70 -10.95 -8.00
N LEU A 205 22.26 -12.08 -8.56
CA LEU A 205 21.04 -12.12 -9.38
C LEU A 205 19.79 -11.73 -8.56
N ALA A 206 19.65 -12.27 -7.35
CA ALA A 206 18.55 -11.94 -6.44
C ALA A 206 18.58 -10.45 -6.07
N HIS A 207 19.76 -9.92 -5.73
CA HIS A 207 19.94 -8.51 -5.40
C HIS A 207 19.55 -7.56 -6.55
N ILE A 208 19.97 -7.86 -7.79
CA ILE A 208 19.59 -7.07 -8.97
C ILE A 208 18.06 -7.06 -9.16
N LEU A 209 17.41 -8.21 -9.00
CA LEU A 209 15.96 -8.34 -9.15
C LEU A 209 15.20 -7.55 -8.06
N VAL A 210 15.58 -7.71 -6.79
CA VAL A 210 14.95 -7.04 -5.67
C VAL A 210 15.16 -5.53 -5.76
N SER A 211 16.38 -5.08 -5.97
CA SER A 211 16.68 -3.67 -6.17
C SER A 211 15.85 -3.04 -7.29
N LYS A 212 15.61 -3.79 -8.39
CA LYS A 212 14.79 -3.27 -9.49
C LYS A 212 13.29 -3.29 -9.19
N TYR A 213 12.74 -4.38 -8.67
CA TYR A 213 11.30 -4.61 -8.60
C TYR A 213 10.70 -4.33 -7.21
N CYS A 214 11.50 -4.40 -6.12
CA CYS A 214 11.05 -4.00 -4.79
C CYS A 214 11.46 -2.58 -4.42
N ASP A 215 12.73 -2.20 -4.71
CA ASP A 215 13.29 -0.90 -4.34
C ASP A 215 13.19 0.12 -5.47
N HIS A 216 12.65 -0.32 -6.61
CA HIS A 216 12.40 0.51 -7.80
C HIS A 216 13.64 1.18 -8.38
N LEU A 217 14.84 0.59 -8.19
CA LEU A 217 16.11 1.09 -8.75
C LEU A 217 16.29 0.62 -10.19
N PRO A 218 16.27 1.53 -11.19
CA PRO A 218 16.57 1.17 -12.58
C PRO A 218 17.98 0.60 -12.71
N LEU A 219 18.20 -0.30 -13.68
CA LEU A 219 19.51 -0.95 -13.88
C LEU A 219 20.65 0.05 -14.11
N TYR A 220 20.38 1.21 -14.73
CA TYR A 220 21.41 2.24 -14.91
C TYR A 220 21.87 2.87 -13.58
N ARG A 221 20.97 2.99 -12.59
CA ARG A 221 21.34 3.46 -11.25
C ARG A 221 22.11 2.38 -10.50
N GLN A 222 21.69 1.12 -10.61
CA GLN A 222 22.42 -0.01 -10.04
C GLN A 222 23.84 -0.09 -10.58
N SER A 223 24.04 0.04 -11.93
CA SER A 223 25.37 0.12 -12.55
C SER A 223 26.24 1.21 -11.92
N GLY A 224 25.68 2.40 -11.71
CA GLY A 224 26.40 3.49 -11.05
C GLY A 224 26.69 3.24 -9.55
N ILE A 225 25.84 2.49 -8.85
CA ILE A 225 26.08 2.10 -7.45
C ILE A 225 27.23 1.10 -7.39
N TYR A 226 27.21 0.04 -8.20
CA TYR A 226 28.23 -1.00 -8.24
C TYR A 226 29.59 -0.46 -8.70
N ALA A 227 29.61 0.49 -9.65
CA ALA A 227 30.85 1.15 -10.06
C ALA A 227 31.54 1.89 -8.91
N ARG A 228 30.78 2.50 -7.97
CA ARG A 228 31.35 3.12 -6.75
C ARG A 228 31.91 2.08 -5.76
N GLU A 229 31.43 0.86 -5.83
CA GLU A 229 31.95 -0.29 -5.06
C GLU A 229 33.10 -1.02 -5.77
N GLY A 230 33.57 -0.48 -6.90
CA GLY A 230 34.68 -1.05 -7.67
C GLY A 230 34.29 -2.15 -8.64
N VAL A 231 33.02 -2.37 -8.88
CA VAL A 231 32.53 -3.42 -9.80
C VAL A 231 31.80 -2.77 -10.98
N ASP A 232 32.36 -2.87 -12.16
CA ASP A 232 31.75 -2.35 -13.38
C ASP A 232 30.83 -3.40 -14.01
N LEU A 233 29.50 -3.14 -13.91
CA LEU A 233 28.45 -3.98 -14.48
C LEU A 233 27.58 -3.15 -15.45
N ASP A 234 27.69 -3.47 -16.73
CA ASP A 234 26.87 -2.81 -17.75
C ASP A 234 25.38 -3.16 -17.59
N ARG A 235 24.52 -2.16 -17.81
CA ARG A 235 23.06 -2.29 -17.73
C ARG A 235 22.49 -3.33 -18.69
N ALA A 236 23.11 -3.53 -19.89
CA ALA A 236 22.63 -4.48 -20.87
C ALA A 236 22.90 -5.91 -20.40
N ILE A 237 24.04 -6.14 -19.75
CA ILE A 237 24.40 -7.43 -19.13
C ILE A 237 23.40 -7.76 -18.03
N MET A 238 23.13 -6.83 -17.13
CA MET A 238 22.12 -7.03 -16.06
C MET A 238 20.72 -7.28 -16.63
N ALA A 239 20.32 -6.58 -17.70
CA ALA A 239 19.03 -6.81 -18.36
C ALA A 239 18.95 -8.21 -18.99
N ALA A 240 20.05 -8.71 -19.58
CA ALA A 240 20.12 -10.08 -20.07
C ALA A 240 20.04 -11.10 -18.94
N TRP A 241 20.69 -10.85 -17.79
CA TRP A 241 20.59 -11.72 -16.61
C TRP A 241 19.16 -11.77 -16.06
N VAL A 242 18.46 -10.64 -15.94
CA VAL A 242 17.04 -10.60 -15.59
C VAL A 242 16.22 -11.50 -16.52
N GLY A 243 16.45 -11.42 -17.85
CA GLY A 243 15.78 -12.28 -18.81
C GLY A 243 16.04 -13.77 -18.59
N LYS A 244 17.31 -14.16 -18.38
CA LYS A 244 17.67 -15.57 -18.15
C LYS A 244 17.08 -16.12 -16.85
N VAL A 245 17.11 -15.35 -15.77
CA VAL A 245 16.51 -15.77 -14.49
C VAL A 245 15.00 -15.93 -14.62
N THR A 246 14.30 -15.06 -15.36
CA THR A 246 12.85 -15.21 -15.54
C THR A 246 12.48 -16.45 -16.36
N VAL A 247 13.30 -16.83 -17.35
CA VAL A 247 13.14 -18.09 -18.08
C VAL A 247 13.40 -19.29 -17.16
N LEU A 248 14.49 -19.25 -16.38
CA LEU A 248 14.81 -20.30 -15.41
C LEU A 248 13.68 -20.50 -14.38
N ALA A 249 13.08 -19.41 -13.90
CA ALA A 249 12.01 -19.44 -12.89
C ALA A 249 10.60 -19.68 -13.49
N SER A 250 10.45 -19.81 -14.81
CA SER A 250 9.11 -19.94 -15.43
C SER A 250 8.28 -21.10 -14.90
N PRO A 251 8.82 -22.31 -14.61
CA PRO A 251 8.00 -23.39 -14.03
C PRO A 251 7.45 -23.04 -12.64
N LEU A 252 8.21 -22.30 -11.85
CA LEU A 252 7.79 -21.86 -10.53
C LEU A 252 6.69 -20.77 -10.62
N VAL A 253 6.81 -19.86 -11.58
CA VAL A 253 5.77 -18.85 -11.87
C VAL A 253 4.46 -19.53 -12.28
N GLU A 254 4.52 -20.57 -13.10
CA GLU A 254 3.34 -21.34 -13.48
C GLU A 254 2.76 -22.14 -12.31
N ALA A 255 3.59 -22.68 -11.41
CA ALA A 255 3.10 -23.36 -10.20
C ALA A 255 2.34 -22.37 -9.29
N VAL A 256 2.84 -21.12 -9.12
CA VAL A 256 2.10 -20.05 -8.42
C VAL A 256 0.80 -19.73 -9.15
N ALA A 257 0.80 -19.63 -10.47
CA ALA A 257 -0.39 -19.34 -11.26
C ALA A 257 -1.45 -20.44 -11.10
N ASN A 258 -1.07 -21.70 -11.14
CA ASN A 258 -1.97 -22.84 -10.93
C ASN A 258 -2.59 -22.80 -9.53
N HIS A 259 -1.81 -22.49 -8.50
CA HIS A 259 -2.32 -22.32 -7.14
C HIS A 259 -3.33 -21.16 -7.05
N VAL A 260 -3.07 -20.04 -7.71
CA VAL A 260 -3.99 -18.90 -7.75
C VAL A 260 -5.28 -19.27 -8.50
N MET A 261 -5.18 -19.90 -9.68
CA MET A 261 -6.35 -20.26 -10.50
C MET A 261 -7.21 -21.38 -9.91
N ALA A 262 -6.68 -22.14 -8.96
CA ALA A 262 -7.45 -23.16 -8.22
C ALA A 262 -8.32 -22.58 -7.08
N ALA A 263 -8.36 -21.25 -6.92
CA ALA A 263 -9.19 -20.60 -5.90
C ALA A 263 -10.67 -20.59 -6.29
N GLU A 264 -11.57 -20.59 -5.30
CA GLU A 264 -13.02 -20.36 -5.52
C GLU A 264 -13.34 -18.86 -5.70
N LYS A 265 -12.45 -17.98 -5.23
CA LYS A 265 -12.56 -16.51 -5.33
C LYS A 265 -11.21 -15.91 -5.74
N LEU A 266 -11.23 -15.04 -6.74
CA LEU A 266 -10.11 -14.22 -7.13
C LEU A 266 -10.43 -12.73 -7.07
N HIS A 267 -9.45 -11.93 -6.69
CA HIS A 267 -9.43 -10.50 -6.95
C HIS A 267 -8.67 -10.23 -8.23
N ALA A 268 -9.22 -9.40 -9.11
CA ALA A 268 -8.58 -9.03 -10.37
C ALA A 268 -8.60 -7.52 -10.60
N ASP A 269 -7.50 -7.01 -11.19
CA ASP A 269 -7.39 -5.61 -11.58
C ASP A 269 -6.31 -5.48 -12.67
N ASP A 270 -6.19 -4.31 -13.34
CA ASP A 270 -5.16 -4.06 -14.31
C ASP A 270 -4.54 -2.66 -14.16
N THR A 271 -3.29 -2.53 -14.59
CA THR A 271 -2.61 -1.24 -14.58
C THR A 271 -1.86 -0.99 -15.91
N PRO A 272 -1.89 0.25 -16.46
CA PRO A 272 -1.16 0.56 -17.67
C PRO A 272 0.36 0.52 -17.42
N VAL A 273 1.11 0.00 -18.38
CA VAL A 273 2.56 0.03 -18.42
C VAL A 273 3.00 0.65 -19.75
N PRO A 274 3.69 1.80 -19.74
CA PRO A 274 4.32 2.32 -20.95
C PRO A 274 5.41 1.35 -21.43
N VAL A 275 5.42 1.06 -22.71
CA VAL A 275 6.40 0.15 -23.35
C VAL A 275 7.03 0.89 -24.52
N LEU A 276 8.36 0.84 -24.62
CA LEU A 276 9.07 1.47 -25.71
C LEU A 276 8.65 0.85 -27.05
N ALA A 277 8.31 1.68 -28.02
CA ALA A 277 8.00 1.27 -29.39
C ALA A 277 9.14 1.73 -30.32
N PRO A 278 10.16 0.91 -30.59
CA PRO A 278 11.31 1.29 -31.41
C PRO A 278 10.88 1.81 -32.79
N GLY A 279 11.59 2.83 -33.28
CA GLY A 279 11.29 3.45 -34.58
C GLY A 279 10.13 4.45 -34.59
N THR A 280 9.32 4.56 -33.53
CA THR A 280 8.17 5.50 -33.47
C THR A 280 8.46 6.77 -32.67
N GLY A 281 9.53 6.82 -31.91
CA GLY A 281 9.84 7.90 -30.96
C GLY A 281 8.82 8.03 -29.80
N LYS A 282 7.93 7.05 -29.63
CA LYS A 282 6.85 7.04 -28.62
C LYS A 282 6.84 5.74 -27.84
N THR A 283 6.10 5.73 -26.73
CA THR A 283 5.73 4.50 -26.02
C THR A 283 4.33 4.07 -26.41
N LYS A 284 4.09 2.75 -26.52
CA LYS A 284 2.74 2.17 -26.51
C LYS A 284 2.33 1.83 -25.07
N THR A 285 1.05 1.65 -24.86
CA THR A 285 0.51 1.31 -23.54
C THR A 285 0.16 -0.17 -23.48
N GLY A 286 1.03 -0.97 -22.86
CA GLY A 286 0.73 -2.32 -22.44
C GLY A 286 -0.03 -2.34 -21.09
N ARG A 287 -0.37 -3.53 -20.63
CA ARG A 287 -1.06 -3.76 -19.36
C ARG A 287 -0.37 -4.84 -18.54
N LEU A 288 -0.38 -4.63 -17.22
CA LEU A 288 -0.12 -5.69 -16.25
C LEU A 288 -1.43 -6.00 -15.53
N TRP A 289 -1.89 -7.22 -15.69
CA TRP A 289 -3.06 -7.79 -15.02
C TRP A 289 -2.61 -8.45 -13.74
N VAL A 290 -3.39 -8.33 -12.68
CA VAL A 290 -3.16 -8.98 -11.40
C VAL A 290 -4.34 -9.88 -11.06
N TYR A 291 -4.02 -11.09 -10.59
CA TYR A 291 -5.00 -12.05 -10.04
C TYR A 291 -4.49 -12.49 -8.68
N LEU A 292 -5.27 -12.24 -7.65
CA LEU A 292 -4.89 -12.45 -6.26
C LEU A 292 -5.83 -13.45 -5.58
N ARG A 293 -5.26 -14.50 -4.99
CA ARG A 293 -5.88 -15.38 -4.03
C ARG A 293 -5.50 -14.94 -2.63
N ASP A 294 -6.47 -14.57 -1.80
CA ASP A 294 -6.24 -14.24 -0.39
C ASP A 294 -7.47 -14.64 0.44
N GLU A 295 -7.29 -15.67 1.26
CA GLU A 295 -8.33 -16.22 2.13
C GLU A 295 -8.23 -15.76 3.58
N ARG A 296 -7.18 -15.00 3.92
CA ARG A 296 -6.92 -14.51 5.28
C ARG A 296 -8.05 -13.64 5.85
N PRO A 297 -8.74 -12.79 5.08
CA PRO A 297 -9.82 -11.96 5.60
C PRO A 297 -10.97 -12.74 6.25
N PHE A 298 -11.18 -13.99 5.87
CA PHE A 298 -12.20 -14.88 6.44
C PHE A 298 -11.63 -16.08 7.19
N GLY A 299 -10.33 -16.05 7.52
CA GLY A 299 -9.66 -17.08 8.32
C GLY A 299 -9.33 -18.37 7.54
N GLY A 300 -9.28 -18.33 6.21
CA GLY A 300 -8.82 -19.42 5.38
C GLY A 300 -7.35 -19.76 5.62
N ALA A 301 -7.01 -21.05 5.59
CA ALA A 301 -5.65 -21.55 5.85
C ALA A 301 -4.78 -21.62 4.59
N THR A 302 -5.35 -21.41 3.41
CA THR A 302 -4.63 -21.50 2.15
C THR A 302 -3.64 -20.33 2.00
N ALA A 303 -2.43 -20.63 1.56
CA ALA A 303 -1.39 -19.64 1.37
C ALA A 303 -1.83 -18.55 0.37
N PRO A 304 -1.72 -17.26 0.71
CA PRO A 304 -2.04 -16.18 -0.21
C PRO A 304 -1.00 -16.12 -1.32
N ALA A 305 -1.46 -15.88 -2.55
CA ALA A 305 -0.58 -15.79 -3.70
C ALA A 305 -1.15 -14.84 -4.75
N VAL A 306 -0.26 -14.21 -5.50
CA VAL A 306 -0.62 -13.29 -6.58
C VAL A 306 0.13 -13.64 -7.85
N VAL A 307 -0.58 -13.62 -8.98
CA VAL A 307 0.01 -13.79 -10.30
C VAL A 307 -0.20 -12.53 -11.13
N TYR A 308 0.87 -12.10 -11.80
CA TYR A 308 0.82 -11.01 -12.76
C TYR A 308 0.97 -11.56 -14.17
N ARG A 309 0.21 -10.99 -15.10
CA ARG A 309 0.29 -11.31 -16.53
C ARG A 309 0.43 -10.01 -17.32
N TYR A 310 1.25 -10.02 -18.35
CA TYR A 310 1.43 -8.90 -19.25
C TYR A 310 0.60 -9.05 -20.51
N SER A 311 0.10 -7.93 -21.05
CA SER A 311 -0.47 -7.88 -22.39
C SER A 311 -0.08 -6.58 -23.12
N PRO A 312 0.02 -6.58 -24.46
CA PRO A 312 0.43 -5.42 -25.25
C PRO A 312 -0.62 -4.30 -25.29
N ASP A 313 -1.85 -4.62 -24.90
CA ASP A 313 -2.99 -3.68 -24.84
C ASP A 313 -4.02 -4.10 -23.78
N ARG A 314 -5.17 -3.39 -23.70
CA ARG A 314 -6.26 -3.65 -22.72
C ARG A 314 -7.42 -4.44 -23.31
N ARG A 315 -7.27 -5.21 -24.36
CA ARG A 315 -8.40 -5.96 -24.93
C ARG A 315 -8.87 -7.07 -24.01
N GLY A 316 -10.19 -7.32 -24.01
CA GLY A 316 -10.82 -8.35 -23.16
C GLY A 316 -10.41 -9.79 -23.51
N GLU A 317 -9.78 -10.04 -24.67
CA GLU A 317 -9.23 -11.34 -25.05
C GLU A 317 -8.13 -11.78 -24.08
N HIS A 318 -7.31 -10.86 -23.57
CA HIS A 318 -6.21 -11.18 -22.65
C HIS A 318 -6.70 -11.73 -21.32
N PRO A 319 -7.54 -11.03 -20.54
CA PRO A 319 -8.03 -11.60 -19.29
C PRO A 319 -8.89 -12.86 -19.49
N ARG A 320 -9.59 -13.00 -20.62
CA ARG A 320 -10.29 -14.26 -20.95
C ARG A 320 -9.33 -15.43 -21.12
N ALA A 321 -8.22 -15.22 -21.85
CA ALA A 321 -7.17 -16.23 -21.99
C ALA A 321 -6.52 -16.57 -20.65
N HIS A 322 -6.24 -15.56 -19.80
CA HIS A 322 -5.63 -15.78 -18.48
C HIS A 322 -6.53 -16.59 -17.54
N LEU A 323 -7.86 -16.40 -17.62
CA LEU A 323 -8.86 -16.98 -16.73
C LEU A 323 -9.56 -18.20 -17.32
N THR A 324 -9.07 -18.77 -18.41
CA THR A 324 -9.71 -19.93 -19.08
C THR A 324 -9.94 -21.12 -18.15
N ALA A 325 -9.01 -21.38 -17.22
CA ALA A 325 -9.08 -22.48 -16.26
C ALA A 325 -9.76 -22.09 -14.94
N PHE A 326 -10.17 -20.83 -14.78
CA PHE A 326 -10.74 -20.35 -13.53
C PHE A 326 -12.27 -20.57 -13.50
N HIS A 327 -12.76 -21.07 -12.37
CA HIS A 327 -14.16 -21.25 -12.07
C HIS A 327 -14.44 -20.69 -10.68
N GLY A 328 -15.41 -19.78 -10.54
CA GLY A 328 -15.76 -19.22 -9.25
C GLY A 328 -16.07 -17.73 -9.27
N PHE A 329 -15.85 -17.04 -8.16
CA PHE A 329 -16.13 -15.60 -8.02
C PHE A 329 -14.94 -14.76 -8.46
N LEU A 330 -15.18 -13.84 -9.39
CA LEU A 330 -14.19 -12.83 -9.80
C LEU A 330 -14.58 -11.46 -9.24
N GLN A 331 -13.80 -11.00 -8.27
CA GLN A 331 -13.98 -9.70 -7.66
C GLN A 331 -13.09 -8.67 -8.39
N ALA A 332 -13.71 -7.78 -9.16
CA ALA A 332 -13.01 -6.85 -10.02
C ALA A 332 -13.67 -5.46 -10.03
N ASP A 333 -13.02 -4.52 -10.71
CA ASP A 333 -13.65 -3.26 -11.13
C ASP A 333 -14.69 -3.51 -12.24
N GLY A 334 -15.40 -2.48 -12.62
CA GLY A 334 -16.41 -2.58 -13.69
C GLY A 334 -15.83 -2.63 -15.12
N TYR A 335 -14.65 -3.16 -15.34
CA TYR A 335 -14.05 -3.25 -16.68
C TYR A 335 -14.86 -4.16 -17.61
N SER A 336 -15.30 -3.62 -18.74
CA SER A 336 -16.17 -4.32 -19.70
C SER A 336 -15.51 -5.55 -20.36
N GLY A 337 -14.18 -5.61 -20.38
CA GLY A 337 -13.44 -6.76 -20.94
C GLY A 337 -13.63 -8.05 -20.16
N PHE A 338 -14.09 -8.00 -18.91
CA PHE A 338 -14.48 -9.19 -18.14
C PHE A 338 -15.90 -9.65 -18.46
N GLY A 339 -16.76 -8.81 -19.07
CA GLY A 339 -18.17 -9.11 -19.35
C GLY A 339 -18.42 -10.48 -19.95
N PRO A 340 -17.72 -10.87 -21.04
CA PRO A 340 -17.93 -12.18 -21.66
C PRO A 340 -17.62 -13.40 -20.77
N LEU A 341 -16.88 -13.22 -19.67
CA LEU A 341 -16.63 -14.29 -18.68
C LEU A 341 -17.87 -14.60 -17.84
N TYR A 342 -18.77 -13.62 -17.70
CA TYR A 342 -19.98 -13.69 -16.87
C TYR A 342 -21.22 -14.12 -17.69
N GLU A 343 -21.08 -14.33 -18.98
CA GLU A 343 -22.17 -14.65 -19.90
C GLU A 343 -22.21 -16.14 -20.23
N THR A 344 -23.41 -16.65 -20.46
CA THR A 344 -23.61 -18.01 -20.97
C THR A 344 -23.07 -18.09 -22.39
N ALA A 345 -22.13 -18.98 -22.66
CA ALA A 345 -21.57 -19.19 -23.98
C ALA A 345 -21.85 -20.60 -24.50
N ASN A 346 -22.28 -20.72 -25.77
CA ASN A 346 -22.53 -21.99 -26.43
C ASN A 346 -23.51 -22.93 -25.66
N GLY A 347 -24.49 -22.34 -24.95
CA GLY A 347 -25.46 -23.09 -24.14
C GLY A 347 -24.93 -23.65 -22.83
N GLN A 348 -23.64 -23.32 -22.49
CA GLN A 348 -23.05 -23.68 -21.19
C GLN A 348 -23.14 -22.45 -20.24
N PRO A 349 -23.54 -22.66 -18.96
CA PRO A 349 -23.59 -21.58 -17.99
C PRO A 349 -22.20 -20.96 -17.79
N ALA A 350 -22.17 -19.68 -17.48
CA ALA A 350 -20.93 -18.99 -17.14
C ALA A 350 -20.22 -19.69 -15.97
N THR A 351 -18.93 -19.92 -16.11
CA THR A 351 -18.10 -20.53 -15.06
C THR A 351 -17.59 -19.52 -14.05
N VAL A 352 -17.63 -18.24 -14.41
CA VAL A 352 -17.17 -17.11 -13.59
C VAL A 352 -18.37 -16.26 -13.16
N THR A 353 -18.44 -15.97 -11.87
CA THR A 353 -19.49 -15.12 -11.28
C THR A 353 -18.90 -13.75 -10.90
N GLU A 354 -19.48 -12.66 -11.43
CA GLU A 354 -19.06 -11.31 -11.13
C GLU A 354 -19.31 -10.93 -9.66
N VAL A 355 -18.33 -10.31 -9.00
CA VAL A 355 -18.48 -9.59 -7.73
C VAL A 355 -17.94 -8.20 -7.89
N ALA A 356 -18.81 -7.18 -7.72
CA ALA A 356 -18.44 -5.80 -7.93
C ALA A 356 -17.89 -5.13 -6.66
N CYS A 357 -17.25 -3.98 -6.83
CA CYS A 357 -16.49 -3.28 -5.80
C CYS A 357 -17.23 -2.02 -5.31
N TRP A 358 -17.65 -1.99 -4.04
CA TRP A 358 -18.25 -0.80 -3.41
C TRP A 358 -17.29 0.38 -3.27
N ALA A 359 -15.97 0.15 -3.20
CA ALA A 359 -15.01 1.24 -3.16
C ALA A 359 -15.04 2.08 -4.46
N HIS A 360 -15.25 1.45 -5.62
CA HIS A 360 -15.42 2.15 -6.90
C HIS A 360 -16.73 2.95 -6.95
N VAL A 361 -17.84 2.36 -6.51
CA VAL A 361 -19.12 3.08 -6.38
C VAL A 361 -18.96 4.29 -5.46
N ARG A 362 -18.36 4.09 -4.27
CA ARG A 362 -18.10 5.17 -3.31
C ARG A 362 -17.26 6.30 -3.91
N ARG A 363 -16.26 5.96 -4.73
CA ARG A 363 -15.38 6.95 -5.39
C ARG A 363 -16.16 7.89 -6.30
N TYR A 364 -17.11 7.37 -7.10
CA TYR A 364 -17.94 8.20 -7.96
C TYR A 364 -18.76 9.23 -7.15
N PHE A 365 -19.43 8.80 -6.09
CA PHE A 365 -20.19 9.73 -5.24
C PHE A 365 -19.27 10.71 -4.51
N TYR A 366 -18.09 10.27 -4.08
CA TYR A 366 -17.12 11.13 -3.42
C TYR A 366 -16.61 12.25 -4.35
N ASP A 367 -16.25 11.92 -5.58
CA ASP A 367 -15.76 12.92 -6.55
C ASP A 367 -16.83 13.96 -6.87
N ILE A 368 -18.10 13.56 -6.94
CA ILE A 368 -19.24 14.47 -7.14
C ILE A 368 -19.45 15.35 -5.90
N HIS A 369 -19.49 14.75 -4.71
CA HIS A 369 -19.68 15.50 -3.48
C HIS A 369 -18.54 16.50 -3.23
N ALA A 370 -17.30 16.09 -3.44
CA ALA A 370 -16.12 16.94 -3.31
C ALA A 370 -16.11 18.11 -4.33
N ALA A 371 -16.69 17.92 -5.53
CA ALA A 371 -16.73 18.95 -6.57
C ALA A 371 -17.88 19.96 -6.39
N SER A 372 -19.04 19.52 -5.90
CA SER A 372 -20.28 20.31 -5.93
C SER A 372 -21.03 20.36 -4.59
N ASN A 373 -20.53 19.67 -3.57
CA ASN A 373 -21.19 19.50 -2.27
C ASN A 373 -22.66 19.02 -2.40
N ALA A 374 -22.92 18.18 -3.43
CA ALA A 374 -24.25 17.69 -3.74
C ALA A 374 -24.85 16.88 -2.58
N PRO A 375 -26.01 17.27 -2.02
CA PRO A 375 -26.59 16.61 -0.84
C PRO A 375 -26.88 15.12 -1.06
N ILE A 376 -27.41 14.76 -2.24
CA ILE A 376 -27.69 13.36 -2.60
C ILE A 376 -26.41 12.52 -2.62
N ALA A 377 -25.30 13.07 -3.11
CA ALA A 377 -24.03 12.36 -3.09
C ALA A 377 -23.49 12.20 -1.67
N GLY A 378 -23.64 13.21 -0.82
CA GLY A 378 -23.30 13.17 0.61
C GLY A 378 -24.09 12.08 1.35
N GLU A 379 -25.41 12.03 1.17
CA GLU A 379 -26.27 11.00 1.76
C GLU A 379 -25.92 9.59 1.28
N ALA A 380 -25.66 9.42 -0.03
CA ALA A 380 -25.19 8.13 -0.57
C ALA A 380 -23.88 7.69 0.08
N LEU A 381 -22.91 8.63 0.27
CA LEU A 381 -21.63 8.34 0.93
C LEU A 381 -21.81 7.90 2.39
N GLN A 382 -22.73 8.52 3.14
CA GLN A 382 -23.03 8.13 4.51
C GLN A 382 -23.58 6.71 4.57
N ARG A 383 -24.57 6.38 3.74
CA ARG A 383 -25.17 5.03 3.67
C ARG A 383 -24.16 3.98 3.22
N ILE A 384 -23.32 4.28 2.23
CA ILE A 384 -22.22 3.39 1.82
C ILE A 384 -21.22 3.24 2.98
N GLY A 385 -20.96 4.31 3.75
CA GLY A 385 -20.11 4.27 4.94
C GLY A 385 -20.57 3.23 5.94
N LEU A 386 -21.89 3.15 6.24
CA LEU A 386 -22.46 2.15 7.14
C LEU A 386 -22.18 0.71 6.68
N LEU A 387 -22.14 0.44 5.36
CA LEU A 387 -21.79 -0.89 4.85
C LEU A 387 -20.34 -1.25 5.20
N PHE A 388 -19.41 -0.29 5.08
CA PHE A 388 -18.01 -0.51 5.47
C PHE A 388 -17.84 -0.65 6.99
N ASP A 389 -18.70 -0.02 7.80
CA ASP A 389 -18.70 -0.18 9.25
C ASP A 389 -19.10 -1.61 9.64
N VAL A 390 -20.14 -2.17 8.99
CA VAL A 390 -20.51 -3.58 9.16
C VAL A 390 -19.36 -4.52 8.79
N GLU A 391 -18.63 -4.23 7.71
CA GLU A 391 -17.47 -5.03 7.31
C GLU A 391 -16.32 -4.98 8.33
N ARG A 392 -16.08 -3.84 8.97
CA ARG A 392 -15.11 -3.76 10.09
C ARG A 392 -15.50 -4.66 11.25
N ALA A 393 -16.78 -4.74 11.58
CA ALA A 393 -17.28 -5.64 12.62
C ALA A 393 -17.23 -7.13 12.23
N ALA A 394 -17.28 -7.42 10.92
CA ALA A 394 -17.20 -8.78 10.38
C ALA A 394 -15.76 -9.27 10.15
N MET A 395 -14.75 -8.39 10.29
CA MET A 395 -13.35 -8.74 10.03
C MET A 395 -12.85 -9.86 10.95
N GLY A 396 -12.11 -10.81 10.39
CA GLY A 396 -11.53 -11.95 11.12
C GLY A 396 -12.55 -12.99 11.61
N ARG A 397 -13.81 -12.88 11.20
CA ARG A 397 -14.86 -13.86 11.49
C ARG A 397 -14.89 -14.94 10.41
N SER A 398 -15.40 -16.14 10.78
CA SER A 398 -15.63 -17.21 9.82
C SER A 398 -16.63 -16.80 8.71
N PRO A 399 -16.63 -17.44 7.53
CA PRO A 399 -17.54 -17.11 6.43
C PRO A 399 -19.01 -17.09 6.87
N LYS A 400 -19.44 -18.09 7.64
CA LYS A 400 -20.81 -18.17 8.15
C LYS A 400 -21.16 -17.01 9.09
N GLN A 401 -20.24 -16.62 9.97
CA GLN A 401 -20.44 -15.47 10.87
C GLN A 401 -20.49 -14.15 10.10
N ARG A 402 -19.62 -13.98 9.10
CA ARG A 402 -19.63 -12.79 8.22
C ARG A 402 -20.96 -12.68 7.48
N GLN A 403 -21.44 -13.77 6.90
CA GLN A 403 -22.73 -13.81 6.23
C GLN A 403 -23.87 -13.40 7.17
N LEU A 404 -23.95 -13.98 8.37
CA LEU A 404 -25.00 -13.65 9.35
C LEU A 404 -24.96 -12.17 9.77
N ILE A 405 -23.78 -11.60 10.04
CA ILE A 405 -23.62 -10.19 10.38
C ILE A 405 -24.10 -9.30 9.21
N ARG A 406 -23.72 -9.62 7.98
CA ARG A 406 -24.11 -8.89 6.77
C ARG A 406 -25.61 -8.95 6.51
N GLN A 407 -26.22 -10.12 6.63
CA GLN A 407 -27.67 -10.30 6.47
C GLN A 407 -28.44 -9.50 7.50
N ARG A 408 -27.99 -9.49 8.76
CA ARG A 408 -28.66 -8.77 9.84
C ARG A 408 -28.48 -7.25 9.75
N SER A 409 -27.28 -6.78 9.43
CA SER A 409 -26.92 -5.36 9.60
C SER A 409 -26.71 -4.62 8.27
N ALA A 410 -26.14 -5.26 7.25
CA ALA A 410 -25.88 -4.61 5.97
C ALA A 410 -27.06 -4.72 4.99
N ARG A 411 -27.84 -5.82 5.02
CA ARG A 411 -29.00 -6.01 4.14
C ARG A 411 -30.03 -4.87 4.26
N PRO A 412 -30.50 -4.46 5.45
CA PRO A 412 -31.44 -3.36 5.56
C PRO A 412 -30.89 -2.03 5.00
N VAL A 413 -29.63 -1.73 5.29
CA VAL A 413 -28.95 -0.52 4.74
C VAL A 413 -28.89 -0.57 3.22
N MET A 414 -28.61 -1.74 2.65
CA MET A 414 -28.56 -1.95 1.21
C MET A 414 -29.92 -1.72 0.55
N ASP A 415 -31.00 -2.26 1.14
CA ASP A 415 -32.36 -2.14 0.63
C ASP A 415 -32.84 -0.67 0.69
N GLU A 416 -32.50 0.05 1.74
CA GLU A 416 -32.78 1.48 1.86
C GLU A 416 -31.93 2.33 0.88
N LEU A 417 -30.66 1.98 0.68
CA LEU A 417 -29.80 2.64 -0.29
C LEU A 417 -30.36 2.46 -1.70
N ALA A 418 -30.84 1.27 -2.05
CA ALA A 418 -31.48 1.01 -3.35
C ALA A 418 -32.66 1.94 -3.59
N LYS A 419 -33.61 2.00 -2.62
CA LYS A 419 -34.79 2.87 -2.68
C LYS A 419 -34.39 4.34 -2.80
N PHE A 420 -33.42 4.78 -2.02
CA PHE A 420 -32.90 6.14 -2.05
C PHE A 420 -32.30 6.51 -3.41
N LEU A 421 -31.49 5.63 -3.99
CA LEU A 421 -30.87 5.85 -5.29
C LEU A 421 -31.91 5.91 -6.43
N ASP A 422 -32.91 5.01 -6.41
CA ASP A 422 -33.98 4.99 -7.40
C ASP A 422 -34.86 6.26 -7.31
N ALA A 423 -35.23 6.68 -6.11
CA ALA A 423 -35.97 7.92 -5.89
C ALA A 423 -35.17 9.16 -6.30
N SER A 424 -33.88 9.18 -5.99
CA SER A 424 -32.99 10.28 -6.41
C SER A 424 -32.85 10.36 -7.93
N LEU A 425 -32.73 9.21 -8.61
CA LEU A 425 -32.60 9.17 -10.07
C LEU A 425 -33.85 9.74 -10.77
N ALA A 426 -35.01 9.60 -10.18
CA ALA A 426 -36.27 10.14 -10.71
C ALA A 426 -36.34 11.68 -10.63
N THR A 427 -35.58 12.31 -9.71
CA THR A 427 -35.64 13.77 -9.44
C THR A 427 -34.53 14.58 -10.09
N ILE A 428 -33.50 13.92 -10.65
CA ILE A 428 -32.32 14.60 -11.22
C ILE A 428 -32.25 14.47 -12.74
N SER A 429 -31.51 15.38 -13.37
CA SER A 429 -31.25 15.28 -14.82
C SER A 429 -30.52 13.98 -15.18
N GLY A 430 -31.07 13.21 -16.09
CA GLY A 430 -30.49 11.95 -16.55
C GLY A 430 -29.10 12.09 -17.21
N ARG A 431 -28.67 13.31 -17.58
CA ARG A 431 -27.34 13.59 -18.15
C ARG A 431 -26.30 14.00 -17.09
N SER A 432 -26.72 14.21 -15.82
CA SER A 432 -25.81 14.63 -14.74
C SER A 432 -24.80 13.53 -14.39
N GLU A 433 -23.65 13.92 -13.86
CA GLU A 433 -22.64 12.98 -13.36
C GLU A 433 -23.21 12.12 -12.21
N LEU A 434 -24.08 12.71 -11.37
CA LEU A 434 -24.78 12.00 -10.31
C LEU A 434 -25.69 10.88 -10.86
N ALA A 435 -26.44 11.16 -11.93
CA ALA A 435 -27.25 10.14 -12.59
C ALA A 435 -26.40 9.01 -13.21
N LYS A 436 -25.22 9.34 -13.70
CA LYS A 436 -24.25 8.33 -14.18
C LYS A 436 -23.74 7.45 -13.05
N ALA A 437 -23.38 8.05 -11.90
CA ALA A 437 -22.92 7.33 -10.71
C ALA A 437 -24.00 6.38 -10.16
N ILE A 438 -25.26 6.86 -10.09
CA ILE A 438 -26.40 6.04 -9.66
C ILE A 438 -26.63 4.88 -10.63
N ARG A 439 -26.66 5.13 -11.95
CA ARG A 439 -26.83 4.07 -12.96
C ARG A 439 -25.70 3.05 -12.92
N TYR A 440 -24.46 3.49 -12.72
CA TYR A 440 -23.33 2.58 -12.54
C TYR A 440 -23.56 1.62 -11.37
N ALA A 441 -23.98 2.14 -10.20
CA ALA A 441 -24.31 1.30 -9.04
C ALA A 441 -25.51 0.37 -9.33
N ARG A 442 -26.59 0.91 -9.91
CA ARG A 442 -27.82 0.14 -10.16
C ARG A 442 -27.66 -0.95 -11.22
N SER A 443 -26.89 -0.68 -12.29
CA SER A 443 -26.62 -1.70 -13.34
C SER A 443 -25.81 -2.88 -12.82
N ARG A 444 -25.06 -2.72 -11.72
CA ARG A 444 -24.24 -3.77 -11.09
C ARG A 444 -24.79 -4.23 -9.73
N TRP A 445 -26.07 -3.89 -9.45
CA TRP A 445 -26.63 -4.11 -8.11
C TRP A 445 -26.53 -5.57 -7.65
N THR A 446 -26.85 -6.52 -8.50
CA THR A 446 -26.72 -7.94 -8.22
C THR A 446 -25.28 -8.34 -7.86
N ALA A 447 -24.30 -7.86 -8.60
CA ALA A 447 -22.89 -8.12 -8.32
C ALA A 447 -22.40 -7.42 -7.05
N LEU A 448 -22.94 -6.23 -6.73
CA LEU A 448 -22.64 -5.47 -5.52
C LEU A 448 -23.26 -6.08 -4.25
N THR A 449 -24.35 -6.83 -4.39
CA THR A 449 -25.05 -7.46 -3.25
C THR A 449 -24.60 -8.89 -2.94
N ARG A 450 -23.87 -9.56 -3.85
CA ARG A 450 -23.43 -10.95 -3.66
C ARG A 450 -22.62 -11.19 -2.40
N TYR A 451 -21.80 -10.22 -1.98
CA TYR A 451 -21.01 -10.36 -0.75
C TYR A 451 -21.87 -10.54 0.51
N LEU A 452 -23.15 -10.18 0.47
CA LEU A 452 -24.09 -10.41 1.56
C LEU A 452 -24.47 -11.89 1.68
N GLU A 453 -24.44 -12.63 0.57
CA GLU A 453 -24.88 -14.03 0.50
C GLU A 453 -23.74 -15.01 0.78
N ASP A 454 -22.51 -14.58 0.53
CA ASP A 454 -21.32 -15.42 0.71
C ASP A 454 -20.29 -14.72 1.61
N GLY A 455 -20.01 -15.31 2.75
CA GLY A 455 -19.06 -14.75 3.73
C GLY A 455 -17.60 -14.80 3.30
N THR A 456 -17.24 -15.51 2.23
CA THR A 456 -15.88 -15.54 1.68
C THR A 456 -15.58 -14.29 0.84
N LEU A 457 -16.63 -13.67 0.28
CA LEU A 457 -16.50 -12.49 -0.57
C LEU A 457 -16.18 -11.24 0.24
N GLU A 458 -15.65 -10.21 -0.42
CA GLU A 458 -15.34 -8.92 0.18
C GLU A 458 -16.20 -7.80 -0.41
N ILE A 459 -16.43 -6.74 0.37
CA ILE A 459 -17.18 -5.56 -0.08
C ILE A 459 -16.42 -4.77 -1.17
N SER A 460 -15.09 -4.92 -1.25
CA SER A 460 -14.26 -4.14 -2.16
C SER A 460 -13.14 -4.97 -2.78
N ASN A 461 -12.62 -4.47 -3.90
CA ASN A 461 -11.45 -5.03 -4.60
C ASN A 461 -10.10 -4.44 -4.14
N ASN A 462 -10.05 -3.85 -2.94
CA ASN A 462 -8.84 -3.19 -2.43
C ASN A 462 -7.64 -4.13 -2.31
N ALA A 463 -7.85 -5.44 -2.25
CA ALA A 463 -6.77 -6.43 -2.23
C ALA A 463 -5.96 -6.40 -3.54
N ALA A 464 -6.63 -6.40 -4.71
CA ALA A 464 -5.96 -6.25 -6.00
C ALA A 464 -5.33 -4.86 -6.17
N GLU A 465 -6.00 -3.79 -5.71
CA GLU A 465 -5.43 -2.43 -5.75
C GLU A 465 -4.12 -2.34 -4.94
N ARG A 466 -4.05 -3.00 -3.78
CA ARG A 466 -2.80 -3.09 -3.00
C ARG A 466 -1.71 -3.84 -3.74
N ALA A 467 -2.04 -4.93 -4.44
CA ALA A 467 -1.10 -5.71 -5.24
C ALA A 467 -0.54 -4.91 -6.44
N ILE A 468 -1.32 -3.97 -7.00
CA ILE A 468 -0.88 -3.07 -8.08
C ILE A 468 0.05 -1.95 -7.58
N ARG A 469 -0.01 -1.57 -6.30
CA ARG A 469 0.73 -0.42 -5.77
C ARG A 469 2.25 -0.45 -6.03
N PRO A 470 2.98 -1.59 -5.89
CA PRO A 470 4.41 -1.65 -6.21
C PRO A 470 4.72 -1.26 -7.66
N LEU A 471 3.88 -1.70 -8.60
CA LEU A 471 4.01 -1.37 -10.01
C LEU A 471 3.80 0.12 -10.26
N ALA A 472 2.80 0.71 -9.61
CA ALA A 472 2.48 2.13 -9.72
C ALA A 472 3.62 3.02 -9.16
N LEU A 473 4.28 2.58 -8.09
CA LEU A 473 5.48 3.24 -7.54
C LEU A 473 6.68 3.08 -8.48
N GLY A 474 6.93 1.88 -9.00
CA GLY A 474 8.01 1.60 -9.94
C GLY A 474 7.96 2.49 -11.18
N ARG A 475 6.77 2.76 -11.73
CA ARG A 475 6.59 3.65 -12.90
C ARG A 475 7.06 5.09 -12.69
N LYS A 476 7.19 5.54 -11.45
CA LYS A 476 7.75 6.87 -11.15
C LYS A 476 9.29 6.90 -11.26
N ASN A 477 9.94 5.74 -11.16
CA ASN A 477 11.38 5.60 -11.19
C ASN A 477 11.91 5.14 -12.56
N TYR A 478 11.20 4.23 -13.25
CA TYR A 478 11.51 3.81 -14.61
C TYR A 478 10.28 4.05 -15.49
N LEU A 479 10.40 4.97 -16.44
CA LEU A 479 9.29 5.55 -17.17
C LEU A 479 8.59 4.57 -18.11
N PHE A 480 9.27 3.50 -18.55
CA PHE A 480 8.74 2.50 -19.50
C PHE A 480 9.47 1.17 -19.40
N ALA A 481 8.82 0.10 -19.85
CA ALA A 481 9.49 -1.17 -20.16
C ALA A 481 10.17 -1.06 -21.53
N GLY A 482 11.36 -1.65 -21.67
CA GLY A 482 12.13 -1.56 -22.90
C GLY A 482 11.51 -2.31 -24.08
N SER A 483 10.63 -3.29 -23.84
CA SER A 483 9.93 -4.12 -24.83
C SER A 483 8.75 -4.85 -24.17
N ASP A 484 7.93 -5.55 -24.97
CA ASP A 484 6.89 -6.47 -24.46
C ASP A 484 7.49 -7.57 -23.59
N ALA A 485 8.59 -8.17 -24.03
CA ALA A 485 9.35 -9.13 -23.22
C ALA A 485 9.82 -8.54 -21.87
N GLY A 486 10.09 -7.24 -21.80
CA GLY A 486 10.36 -6.53 -20.55
C GLY A 486 9.15 -6.47 -19.63
N GLY A 487 7.95 -6.34 -20.21
CA GLY A 487 6.68 -6.42 -19.49
C GLY A 487 6.40 -7.82 -18.94
N GLU A 488 6.63 -8.86 -19.75
CA GLU A 488 6.50 -10.28 -19.35
C GLU A 488 7.47 -10.64 -18.21
N ARG A 489 8.73 -10.20 -18.32
CA ARG A 489 9.73 -10.39 -17.25
C ARG A 489 9.32 -9.70 -15.96
N ALA A 490 8.78 -8.49 -16.06
CA ALA A 490 8.27 -7.78 -14.89
C ALA A 490 7.12 -8.55 -14.23
N ALA A 491 6.15 -9.06 -15.01
CA ALA A 491 5.06 -9.88 -14.52
C ALA A 491 5.57 -11.12 -13.77
N ALA A 492 6.53 -11.85 -14.33
CA ALA A 492 7.11 -13.04 -13.71
C ALA A 492 7.81 -12.72 -12.38
N VAL A 493 8.65 -11.67 -12.36
CA VAL A 493 9.36 -11.28 -11.12
C VAL A 493 8.41 -10.77 -10.05
N TYR A 494 7.42 -9.92 -10.39
CA TYR A 494 6.41 -9.46 -9.44
C TYR A 494 5.59 -10.62 -8.87
N THR A 495 5.29 -11.65 -9.68
CA THR A 495 4.61 -12.86 -9.20
C THR A 495 5.37 -13.51 -8.05
N LEU A 496 6.67 -13.73 -8.19
CA LEU A 496 7.49 -14.38 -7.16
C LEU A 496 7.69 -13.46 -5.94
N VAL A 497 8.06 -12.22 -6.18
CA VAL A 497 8.40 -11.25 -5.13
C VAL A 497 7.19 -10.89 -4.26
N GLU A 498 6.05 -10.56 -4.88
CA GLU A 498 4.86 -10.16 -4.13
C GLU A 498 4.21 -11.37 -3.45
N THR A 499 4.28 -12.57 -4.05
CA THR A 499 3.85 -13.80 -3.37
C THR A 499 4.72 -14.11 -2.15
N ALA A 500 6.05 -13.93 -2.23
CA ALA A 500 6.93 -14.08 -1.07
C ALA A 500 6.55 -13.09 0.05
N LYS A 501 6.31 -11.82 -0.28
CA LYS A 501 5.87 -10.80 0.69
C LYS A 501 4.52 -11.14 1.33
N LEU A 502 3.55 -11.64 0.57
CA LEU A 502 2.24 -12.06 1.08
C LEU A 502 2.37 -13.18 2.13
N ASN A 503 3.40 -14.02 2.01
CA ASN A 503 3.74 -15.09 2.93
C ASN A 503 4.78 -14.68 3.99
N SER A 504 5.04 -13.36 4.16
CA SER A 504 5.98 -12.81 5.15
C SER A 504 7.42 -13.30 4.98
N ILE A 505 7.82 -13.65 3.75
CA ILE A 505 9.16 -14.10 3.40
C ILE A 505 9.95 -12.96 2.79
N ASN A 506 11.22 -12.82 3.20
CA ASN A 506 12.13 -11.85 2.59
C ASN A 506 12.35 -12.19 1.11
N PRO A 507 12.00 -11.30 0.16
CA PRO A 507 12.09 -11.60 -1.27
C PRO A 507 13.51 -11.88 -1.76
N GLU A 508 14.52 -11.21 -1.19
CA GLU A 508 15.90 -11.40 -1.61
C GLU A 508 16.43 -12.76 -1.14
N ALA A 509 16.18 -13.14 0.10
CA ALA A 509 16.53 -14.45 0.62
C ALA A 509 15.82 -15.57 -0.16
N TYR A 510 14.53 -15.37 -0.46
CA TYR A 510 13.73 -16.28 -1.26
C TYR A 510 14.31 -16.48 -2.68
N LEU A 511 14.54 -15.38 -3.40
CA LEU A 511 15.07 -15.45 -4.75
C LEU A 511 16.49 -16.03 -4.78
N ARG A 512 17.34 -15.70 -3.81
CA ARG A 512 18.67 -16.28 -3.68
C ARG A 512 18.62 -17.81 -3.58
N GLU A 513 17.76 -18.32 -2.71
CA GLU A 513 17.57 -19.76 -2.51
C GLU A 513 16.99 -20.43 -3.75
N VAL A 514 15.93 -19.86 -4.32
CA VAL A 514 15.31 -20.38 -5.56
C VAL A 514 16.31 -20.40 -6.72
N ILE A 515 16.98 -19.30 -7.01
CA ILE A 515 17.92 -19.18 -8.12
C ILE A 515 19.11 -20.15 -7.95
N GLY A 516 19.56 -20.36 -6.70
CA GLY A 516 20.65 -21.27 -6.40
C GLY A 516 20.29 -22.74 -6.59
N ARG A 517 19.01 -23.12 -6.53
CA ARG A 517 18.56 -24.52 -6.53
C ARG A 517 17.80 -24.94 -7.78
N ILE A 518 17.07 -24.03 -8.42
CA ILE A 518 16.06 -24.37 -9.43
C ILE A 518 16.65 -25.09 -10.66
N ALA A 519 17.92 -24.81 -11.01
CA ALA A 519 18.58 -25.44 -12.16
C ALA A 519 18.71 -26.97 -12.03
N ASP A 520 18.93 -27.45 -10.79
CA ASP A 520 19.08 -28.88 -10.49
C ASP A 520 17.83 -29.47 -9.83
N HIS A 521 16.78 -28.65 -9.62
CA HIS A 521 15.59 -29.09 -8.90
C HIS A 521 14.66 -29.90 -9.80
N PRO A 522 14.22 -31.11 -9.38
CA PRO A 522 13.28 -31.90 -10.17
C PRO A 522 11.98 -31.17 -10.44
N ILE A 523 11.58 -31.08 -11.71
CA ILE A 523 10.39 -30.34 -12.14
C ILE A 523 9.10 -30.83 -11.46
N ASN A 524 9.00 -32.14 -11.21
CA ASN A 524 7.87 -32.76 -10.51
C ASN A 524 7.83 -32.46 -8.99
N ARG A 525 8.81 -31.72 -8.48
CA ARG A 525 8.88 -31.26 -7.09
C ARG A 525 8.96 -29.74 -6.98
N ILE A 526 8.61 -29.02 -8.06
CA ILE A 526 8.72 -27.55 -8.11
C ILE A 526 7.96 -26.88 -6.96
N ASP A 527 6.90 -27.53 -6.45
CA ASP A 527 6.10 -27.06 -5.31
C ASP A 527 6.93 -26.87 -4.03
N GLN A 528 8.07 -27.57 -3.88
CA GLN A 528 8.98 -27.38 -2.74
C GLN A 528 9.67 -26.02 -2.74
N LEU A 529 9.71 -25.32 -3.89
CA LEU A 529 10.25 -23.99 -4.04
C LEU A 529 9.21 -22.88 -3.92
N LEU A 530 7.93 -23.21 -3.76
CA LEU A 530 6.88 -22.23 -3.53
C LEU A 530 7.11 -21.47 -2.22
N PRO A 531 6.78 -20.17 -2.14
CA PRO A 531 7.08 -19.35 -0.98
C PRO A 531 6.58 -19.92 0.36
N TRP A 532 5.45 -20.60 0.37
CA TRP A 532 4.87 -21.20 1.58
C TRP A 532 5.38 -22.59 1.93
N ASN A 533 6.18 -23.21 1.07
CA ASN A 533 6.76 -24.54 1.28
C ASN A 533 8.28 -24.49 1.49
N ILE A 534 8.95 -23.42 1.03
CA ILE A 534 10.41 -23.32 1.06
C ILE A 534 10.91 -23.09 2.50
N VAL A 535 11.89 -23.87 2.89
CA VAL A 535 12.64 -23.62 4.12
C VAL A 535 13.87 -22.81 3.75
N LEU A 536 13.89 -21.53 4.13
CA LEU A 536 15.08 -20.70 3.97
C LEU A 536 16.11 -21.12 5.01
N ALA A 537 17.35 -21.31 4.59
CA ALA A 537 18.45 -21.45 5.52
C ALA A 537 18.47 -20.20 6.43
N SER A 538 18.42 -20.39 7.75
CA SER A 538 18.76 -19.30 8.67
C SER A 538 20.10 -18.73 8.24
N PRO A 539 20.29 -17.39 8.23
CA PRO A 539 21.64 -16.86 8.07
C PRO A 539 22.46 -17.49 9.19
N ALA A 540 23.21 -18.55 8.86
CA ALA A 540 24.23 -19.07 9.75
C ALA A 540 25.07 -17.84 10.06
N CYS A 541 25.23 -17.55 11.36
CA CYS A 541 26.27 -16.69 11.85
C CYS A 541 27.53 -17.13 11.09
N ALA A 542 27.96 -16.36 10.11
CA ALA A 542 29.27 -16.53 9.53
C ALA A 542 30.21 -16.21 10.71
N ALA A 543 30.61 -17.26 11.39
CA ALA A 543 31.71 -17.19 12.32
C ALA A 543 32.90 -16.69 11.49
N ALA A 544 33.41 -15.56 11.91
CA ALA A 544 34.57 -14.89 11.37
C ALA A 544 35.80 -15.80 11.35
#